data_c4cbe751f34e2685d2d9763ca2e1cfaa
#
_entry.id   c4cbe751f34e2685d2d9763ca2e1cfaa
#
_cell.length_a   1.000
_cell.length_b   1.000
_cell.length_c   1.000
_cell.angle_alpha   90.00
_cell.angle_beta   90.00
_cell.angle_gamma   90.00
#
_symmetry.space_group_name_H-M   'P 1'
#
loop_
_entity.id
_entity.type
_entity.pdbx_description
1 polymer ?
#
loop_
_entity_poly.entity_id
_entity_poly.type
_entity_poly.pdbx_seq_one_letter_code
_entity_poly.pdbx_strand_id
1 'polypeptide(L)'
;MKKIALSALVIMTLVLLTSCQLSRTAITADQFTALAEAAGYTVEDMSDQFDSETTENFLFAFKDGAEYQIEFSVMTTASETKIVYEAACNLFEGKKGNTSAYSTVAIGNYAFYTLSTGGKYYVISRTDNTYIRVVADSKYKEEISAFLKSIGY
;
A
#
# COMPACT_ATOMS: atom_id res chain seq x y z
N MET A 1 10.61 50.98 19.78
CA MET A 1 9.80 49.79 20.10
C MET A 1 8.86 49.31 18.97
N LYS A 2 8.73 50.02 17.82
CA LYS A 2 7.83 49.62 16.69
C LYS A 2 8.46 48.69 15.64
N LYS A 3 9.79 48.48 15.68
CA LYS A 3 10.51 47.68 14.64
C LYS A 3 10.60 46.17 14.98
N ILE A 4 10.38 45.79 16.23
CA ILE A 4 10.47 44.36 16.66
C ILE A 4 9.18 43.60 16.37
N ALA A 5 8.02 44.28 16.37
CA ALA A 5 6.74 43.65 16.10
C ALA A 5 6.54 43.24 14.64
N LEU A 6 7.22 43.89 13.70
CA LEU A 6 7.10 43.60 12.25
C LEU A 6 7.90 42.35 11.87
N SER A 7 9.03 42.08 12.54
CA SER A 7 9.86 40.89 12.27
C SER A 7 9.23 39.59 12.78
N ALA A 8 8.49 39.65 13.88
CA ALA A 8 7.78 38.49 14.42
C ALA A 8 6.61 38.03 13.54
N LEU A 9 5.93 38.99 12.88
CA LEU A 9 4.80 38.71 12.00
C LEU A 9 5.25 38.00 10.69
N VAL A 10 6.42 38.37 10.16
CA VAL A 10 6.95 37.77 8.91
C VAL A 10 7.43 36.33 9.13
N ILE A 11 7.96 36.02 10.33
CA ILE A 11 8.41 34.66 10.66
C ILE A 11 7.20 33.73 10.87
N MET A 12 6.09 34.24 11.41
CA MET A 12 4.89 33.45 11.66
C MET A 12 4.11 33.10 10.39
N THR A 13 4.24 33.88 9.32
CA THR A 13 3.62 33.57 8.01
C THR A 13 4.42 32.60 7.16
N LEU A 14 5.71 32.40 7.43
CA LEU A 14 6.53 31.42 6.67
C LEU A 14 6.34 29.97 7.13
N VAL A 15 5.80 29.73 8.32
CA VAL A 15 5.56 28.39 8.86
C VAL A 15 4.27 27.75 8.32
N LEU A 16 3.38 28.53 7.68
CA LEU A 16 2.09 28.03 7.17
C LEU A 16 2.13 27.55 5.71
N LEU A 17 3.30 27.56 5.07
CA LEU A 17 3.48 27.09 3.68
C LEU A 17 4.18 25.72 3.58
N THR A 18 4.30 24.96 4.67
CA THR A 18 4.52 23.52 4.52
C THR A 18 3.22 22.95 3.96
N SER A 19 3.08 23.03 2.63
CA SER A 19 2.09 22.22 1.91
C SER A 19 2.24 20.80 2.44
N CYS A 20 1.21 20.26 3.08
CA CYS A 20 1.10 18.83 3.31
C CYS A 20 1.22 18.17 1.94
N GLN A 21 2.43 17.77 1.55
CA GLN A 21 2.58 16.84 0.44
C GLN A 21 1.90 15.56 0.91
N LEU A 22 0.70 15.34 0.43
CA LEU A 22 -0.07 14.11 0.62
C LEU A 22 0.54 12.99 -0.24
N SER A 23 1.86 12.86 -0.20
CA SER A 23 2.59 11.79 -0.86
C SER A 23 3.17 10.85 0.20
N ARG A 24 3.08 9.56 -0.05
CA ARG A 24 3.74 8.53 0.75
C ARG A 24 5.05 8.12 0.09
N THR A 25 6.01 7.68 0.89
CA THR A 25 7.24 7.08 0.37
C THR A 25 7.00 5.60 0.12
N ALA A 26 7.24 5.17 -1.12
CA ALA A 26 7.23 3.74 -1.46
C ALA A 26 8.41 3.05 -0.76
N ILE A 27 8.18 1.84 -0.25
CA ILE A 27 9.26 1.00 0.29
C ILE A 27 9.89 0.19 -0.85
N THR A 28 11.18 -0.13 -0.72
CA THR A 28 11.88 -1.00 -1.68
C THR A 28 11.57 -2.49 -1.42
N ALA A 29 11.93 -3.36 -2.37
CA ALA A 29 11.83 -4.82 -2.20
C ALA A 29 12.61 -5.31 -0.98
N ASP A 30 13.85 -4.82 -0.77
CA ASP A 30 14.66 -5.16 0.40
C ASP A 30 14.02 -4.70 1.72
N GLN A 31 13.43 -3.49 1.72
CA GLN A 31 12.72 -2.99 2.90
C GLN A 31 11.47 -3.82 3.20
N PHE A 32 10.70 -4.19 2.16
CA PHE A 32 9.55 -5.08 2.34
C PHE A 32 9.98 -6.42 2.92
N THR A 33 11.02 -7.05 2.36
CA THR A 33 11.57 -8.33 2.85
C THR A 33 11.94 -8.24 4.32
N ALA A 34 12.76 -7.26 4.71
CA ALA A 34 13.21 -7.09 6.10
C ALA A 34 12.03 -6.87 7.07
N LEU A 35 11.02 -6.07 6.68
CA LEU A 35 9.84 -5.80 7.51
C LEU A 35 8.91 -7.01 7.62
N ALA A 36 8.74 -7.77 6.54
CA ALA A 36 7.93 -8.98 6.50
C ALA A 36 8.57 -10.08 7.35
N GLU A 37 9.87 -10.32 7.21
CA GLU A 37 10.62 -11.29 8.04
C GLU A 37 10.57 -10.93 9.52
N ALA A 38 10.74 -9.65 9.87
CA ALA A 38 10.61 -9.17 11.25
C ALA A 38 9.20 -9.37 11.82
N ALA A 39 8.17 -9.41 10.97
CA ALA A 39 6.79 -9.73 11.32
C ALA A 39 6.46 -11.23 11.30
N GLY A 40 7.48 -12.10 11.06
CA GLY A 40 7.37 -13.55 11.07
C GLY A 40 6.84 -14.14 9.76
N TYR A 41 6.94 -13.43 8.65
CA TYR A 41 6.70 -13.98 7.31
C TYR A 41 7.98 -14.59 6.73
N THR A 42 7.82 -15.62 5.92
CA THR A 42 8.84 -16.07 4.95
C THR A 42 8.61 -15.30 3.67
N VAL A 43 9.68 -14.83 3.03
CA VAL A 43 9.58 -14.09 1.76
C VAL A 43 10.27 -14.87 0.65
N GLU A 44 9.59 -15.04 -0.46
CA GLU A 44 10.10 -15.64 -1.69
C GLU A 44 10.13 -14.60 -2.81
N ASP A 45 11.27 -14.53 -3.51
CA ASP A 45 11.42 -13.70 -4.70
C ASP A 45 11.00 -14.50 -5.94
N MET A 46 9.99 -14.00 -6.62
CA MET A 46 9.42 -14.60 -7.83
C MET A 46 9.63 -13.71 -9.06
N SER A 47 10.52 -12.73 -8.97
CA SER A 47 10.72 -11.69 -10.00
C SER A 47 11.07 -12.27 -11.37
N ASP A 48 11.78 -13.40 -11.40
CA ASP A 48 12.17 -14.13 -12.62
C ASP A 48 11.00 -14.72 -13.42
N GLN A 49 9.81 -14.79 -12.80
CA GLN A 49 8.58 -15.29 -13.45
C GLN A 49 7.76 -14.18 -14.12
N PHE A 50 8.19 -12.93 -14.00
CA PHE A 50 7.49 -11.77 -14.53
C PHE A 50 8.31 -11.07 -15.61
N ASP A 51 7.62 -10.30 -16.45
CA ASP A 51 8.25 -9.51 -17.50
C ASP A 51 9.03 -8.34 -16.86
N SER A 52 10.35 -8.35 -17.01
CA SER A 52 11.25 -7.32 -16.50
C SER A 52 11.07 -5.94 -17.14
N GLU A 53 10.34 -5.84 -18.25
CA GLU A 53 10.00 -4.55 -18.86
C GLU A 53 8.93 -3.81 -18.04
N THR A 54 8.12 -4.54 -17.27
CA THR A 54 7.01 -3.98 -16.48
C THR A 54 7.18 -4.16 -14.98
N THR A 55 7.91 -5.17 -14.52
CA THR A 55 8.05 -5.54 -13.11
C THR A 55 9.51 -5.70 -12.72
N GLU A 56 10.01 -4.85 -11.83
CA GLU A 56 11.38 -4.92 -11.31
C GLU A 56 11.51 -6.01 -10.24
N ASN A 57 10.53 -6.08 -9.32
CA ASN A 57 10.49 -7.11 -8.27
C ASN A 57 9.07 -7.62 -8.06
N PHE A 58 8.96 -8.92 -7.78
CA PHE A 58 7.73 -9.56 -7.35
C PHE A 58 8.01 -10.53 -6.21
N LEU A 59 7.45 -10.23 -5.02
CA LEU A 59 7.71 -10.98 -3.81
C LEU A 59 6.40 -11.57 -3.25
N PHE A 60 6.47 -12.79 -2.74
CA PHE A 60 5.44 -13.38 -1.90
C PHE A 60 5.89 -13.42 -0.45
N ALA A 61 5.06 -12.91 0.46
CA ALA A 61 5.25 -13.11 1.90
C ALA A 61 4.14 -13.99 2.46
N PHE A 62 4.50 -15.06 3.16
CA PHE A 62 3.56 -16.03 3.74
C PHE A 62 4.03 -16.48 5.13
N LYS A 63 3.12 -16.99 5.95
CA LYS A 63 3.39 -17.55 7.26
C LYS A 63 3.01 -19.02 7.30
N ASP A 64 3.79 -19.81 8.03
CA ASP A 64 3.46 -21.22 8.28
C ASP A 64 2.08 -21.35 8.92
N GLY A 65 1.26 -22.23 8.33
CA GLY A 65 -0.11 -22.47 8.78
C GLY A 65 -1.13 -21.39 8.43
N ALA A 66 -0.75 -20.30 7.78
CA ALA A 66 -1.68 -19.32 7.22
C ALA A 66 -2.10 -19.69 5.79
N GLU A 67 -3.38 -19.54 5.49
CA GLU A 67 -3.95 -19.88 4.16
C GLU A 67 -4.05 -18.62 3.28
N TYR A 68 -3.03 -17.74 3.33
CA TYR A 68 -2.93 -16.54 2.50
C TYR A 68 -1.47 -16.18 2.25
N GLN A 69 -1.26 -15.37 1.24
CA GLN A 69 0.00 -14.72 0.94
C GLN A 69 -0.22 -13.23 0.68
N ILE A 70 0.83 -12.45 0.93
CA ILE A 70 0.90 -11.04 0.58
C ILE A 70 1.77 -10.94 -0.67
N GLU A 71 1.21 -10.42 -1.73
CA GLU A 71 1.92 -10.12 -2.97
C GLU A 71 2.45 -8.68 -2.87
N PHE A 72 3.74 -8.49 -3.07
CA PHE A 72 4.38 -7.18 -3.15
C PHE A 72 5.13 -7.05 -4.46
N SER A 73 4.89 -5.98 -5.20
CA SER A 73 5.57 -5.74 -6.48
C SER A 73 6.17 -4.34 -6.51
N VAL A 74 7.34 -4.23 -7.13
CA VAL A 74 7.93 -2.97 -7.60
C VAL A 74 7.82 -2.98 -9.12
N MET A 75 7.02 -2.06 -9.65
CA MET A 75 6.82 -1.89 -11.09
C MET A 75 7.87 -0.93 -11.64
N THR A 76 8.15 -0.99 -12.94
CA THR A 76 9.09 -0.07 -13.58
C THR A 76 8.59 1.38 -13.57
N THR A 77 7.28 1.60 -13.55
CA THR A 77 6.69 2.94 -13.48
C THR A 77 5.45 3.02 -12.56
N ALA A 78 5.20 4.20 -11.99
CA ALA A 78 3.97 4.49 -11.25
C ALA A 78 2.71 4.40 -12.14
N SER A 79 2.84 4.59 -13.46
CA SER A 79 1.74 4.46 -14.41
C SER A 79 1.30 3.00 -14.55
N GLU A 80 2.24 2.07 -14.67
CA GLU A 80 1.96 0.63 -14.71
C GLU A 80 1.34 0.15 -13.41
N THR A 81 1.88 0.60 -12.27
CA THR A 81 1.31 0.31 -10.95
C THR A 81 -0.16 0.74 -10.87
N LYS A 82 -0.48 1.92 -11.41
CA LYS A 82 -1.85 2.43 -11.44
C LYS A 82 -2.76 1.53 -12.28
N ILE A 83 -2.31 1.10 -13.45
CA ILE A 83 -3.07 0.19 -14.33
C ILE A 83 -3.37 -1.13 -13.62
N VAL A 84 -2.35 -1.76 -13.01
CA VAL A 84 -2.52 -3.02 -12.27
C VAL A 84 -3.45 -2.84 -11.08
N TYR A 85 -3.31 -1.74 -10.32
CA TYR A 85 -4.19 -1.40 -9.21
C TYR A 85 -5.65 -1.26 -9.65
N GLU A 86 -5.93 -0.50 -10.72
CA GLU A 86 -7.28 -0.29 -11.24
C GLU A 86 -7.91 -1.60 -11.75
N ALA A 87 -7.12 -2.43 -12.44
CA ALA A 87 -7.57 -3.74 -12.89
C ALA A 87 -7.99 -4.65 -11.73
N ALA A 88 -7.18 -4.68 -10.66
CA ALA A 88 -7.50 -5.49 -9.49
C ALA A 88 -8.67 -4.91 -8.67
N CYS A 89 -8.82 -3.59 -8.58
CA CYS A 89 -10.03 -2.97 -8.01
C CYS A 89 -11.28 -3.42 -8.76
N ASN A 90 -11.25 -3.41 -10.09
CA ASN A 90 -12.40 -3.86 -10.91
C ASN A 90 -12.73 -5.34 -10.67
N LEU A 91 -11.71 -6.20 -10.54
CA LEU A 91 -11.93 -7.61 -10.19
C LEU A 91 -12.57 -7.77 -8.81
N PHE A 92 -12.17 -6.96 -7.82
CA PHE A 92 -12.75 -7.02 -6.48
C PHE A 92 -14.16 -6.42 -6.43
N GLU A 93 -14.42 -5.35 -7.18
CA GLU A 93 -15.76 -4.78 -7.32
C GLU A 93 -16.77 -5.83 -7.83
N GLY A 94 -16.37 -6.66 -8.78
CA GLY A 94 -17.18 -7.76 -9.31
C GLY A 94 -17.51 -8.86 -8.29
N LYS A 95 -16.85 -8.86 -7.11
CA LYS A 95 -17.12 -9.82 -6.02
C LYS A 95 -18.06 -9.27 -4.96
N LYS A 96 -18.47 -8.01 -5.04
CA LYS A 96 -19.40 -7.41 -4.08
C LYS A 96 -20.75 -8.12 -4.09
N GLY A 97 -21.25 -8.40 -2.92
CA GLY A 97 -22.59 -8.90 -2.66
C GLY A 97 -23.38 -7.97 -1.72
N ASN A 98 -24.59 -8.33 -1.39
CA ASN A 98 -25.51 -7.49 -0.58
C ASN A 98 -25.00 -7.14 0.82
N THR A 99 -24.06 -7.92 1.38
CA THR A 99 -23.50 -7.75 2.72
C THR A 99 -22.03 -7.34 2.71
N SER A 100 -21.56 -6.78 1.60
CA SER A 100 -20.16 -6.37 1.46
C SER A 100 -19.86 -5.09 2.22
N ALA A 101 -18.70 -5.06 2.92
CA ALA A 101 -18.11 -3.87 3.50
C ALA A 101 -16.84 -3.52 2.73
N TYR A 102 -16.70 -2.27 2.31
CA TYR A 102 -15.53 -1.82 1.57
C TYR A 102 -15.05 -0.44 2.03
N SER A 103 -13.79 -0.16 1.77
CA SER A 103 -13.18 1.16 1.97
C SER A 103 -12.25 1.47 0.82
N THR A 104 -12.21 2.72 0.40
CA THR A 104 -11.30 3.19 -0.63
C THR A 104 -10.73 4.55 -0.26
N VAL A 105 -9.45 4.73 -0.55
CA VAL A 105 -8.72 6.01 -0.42
C VAL A 105 -7.87 6.16 -1.67
N ALA A 106 -7.81 7.37 -2.23
CA ALA A 106 -6.88 7.69 -3.31
C ALA A 106 -6.43 9.15 -3.12
N ILE A 107 -5.15 9.35 -2.78
CA ILE A 107 -4.57 10.67 -2.48
C ILE A 107 -3.15 10.72 -3.04
N GLY A 108 -2.90 11.62 -3.99
CA GLY A 108 -1.57 11.80 -4.57
C GLY A 108 -1.05 10.51 -5.22
N ASN A 109 0.12 10.05 -4.78
CA ASN A 109 0.75 8.82 -5.27
C ASN A 109 0.30 7.54 -4.56
N TYR A 110 -0.66 7.63 -3.62
CA TYR A 110 -1.15 6.52 -2.80
C TYR A 110 -2.62 6.22 -3.13
N ALA A 111 -2.94 4.93 -3.19
CA ALA A 111 -4.31 4.45 -3.21
C ALA A 111 -4.44 3.13 -2.45
N PHE A 112 -5.57 2.95 -1.78
CA PHE A 112 -5.86 1.79 -0.96
C PHE A 112 -7.33 1.38 -1.14
N TYR A 113 -7.57 0.10 -1.33
CA TYR A 113 -8.90 -0.48 -1.45
C TYR A 113 -9.00 -1.74 -0.62
N THR A 114 -10.07 -1.89 0.15
CA THR A 114 -10.41 -3.13 0.85
C THR A 114 -11.84 -3.54 0.57
N LEU A 115 -12.08 -4.84 0.57
CA LEU A 115 -13.40 -5.44 0.47
C LEU A 115 -13.49 -6.64 1.40
N SER A 116 -14.54 -6.69 2.22
CA SER A 116 -14.94 -7.87 3.00
C SER A 116 -16.26 -8.38 2.44
N THR A 117 -16.28 -9.60 1.91
CA THR A 117 -17.47 -10.22 1.32
C THR A 117 -17.32 -11.73 1.28
N GLY A 118 -18.41 -12.48 1.49
CA GLY A 118 -18.42 -13.95 1.35
C GLY A 118 -17.40 -14.67 2.25
N GLY A 119 -17.10 -14.15 3.45
CA GLY A 119 -16.09 -14.74 4.35
C GLY A 119 -14.64 -14.45 3.94
N LYS A 120 -14.41 -13.67 2.89
CA LYS A 120 -13.08 -13.28 2.41
C LYS A 120 -12.80 -11.80 2.68
N TYR A 121 -11.51 -11.50 2.83
CA TYR A 121 -10.94 -10.15 2.92
C TYR A 121 -9.98 -9.93 1.77
N TYR A 122 -10.20 -8.87 1.03
CA TYR A 122 -9.44 -8.45 -0.14
C TYR A 122 -8.79 -7.12 0.16
N VAL A 123 -7.52 -6.99 -0.14
CA VAL A 123 -6.77 -5.74 -0.04
C VAL A 123 -6.01 -5.51 -1.32
N ILE A 124 -5.99 -4.27 -1.76
CA ILE A 124 -5.09 -3.81 -2.78
C ILE A 124 -4.64 -2.39 -2.42
N SER A 125 -3.35 -2.14 -2.52
CA SER A 125 -2.76 -0.85 -2.24
C SER A 125 -1.66 -0.53 -3.23
N ARG A 126 -1.48 0.73 -3.53
CA ARG A 126 -0.32 1.23 -4.27
C ARG A 126 0.26 2.45 -3.60
N THR A 127 1.57 2.58 -3.67
CA THR A 127 2.32 3.78 -3.33
C THR A 127 3.37 3.98 -4.42
N ASP A 128 3.20 5.04 -5.22
CA ASP A 128 4.08 5.32 -6.36
C ASP A 128 4.17 4.13 -7.32
N ASN A 129 5.37 3.54 -7.49
CA ASN A 129 5.61 2.36 -8.33
C ASN A 129 5.53 1.03 -7.58
N THR A 130 5.07 1.02 -6.34
CA THR A 130 4.89 -0.21 -5.56
C THR A 130 3.42 -0.58 -5.40
N TYR A 131 3.16 -1.87 -5.30
CA TYR A 131 1.84 -2.47 -5.29
C TYR A 131 1.77 -3.63 -4.30
N ILE A 132 0.69 -3.70 -3.53
CA ILE A 132 0.40 -4.81 -2.62
C ILE A 132 -0.97 -5.36 -2.94
N ARG A 133 -1.08 -6.69 -2.97
CA ARG A 133 -2.35 -7.41 -3.08
C ARG A 133 -2.41 -8.53 -2.06
N VAL A 134 -3.59 -8.69 -1.42
CA VAL A 134 -3.88 -9.79 -0.51
C VAL A 134 -5.30 -10.28 -0.75
N VAL A 135 -5.47 -11.60 -0.76
CA VAL A 135 -6.77 -12.27 -0.69
C VAL A 135 -6.69 -13.32 0.41
N ALA A 136 -7.51 -13.19 1.43
CA ALA A 136 -7.47 -14.06 2.61
C ALA A 136 -8.86 -14.38 3.13
N ASP A 137 -8.98 -15.35 4.03
CA ASP A 137 -10.17 -15.51 4.84
C ASP A 137 -10.32 -14.35 5.83
N SER A 138 -11.53 -13.93 6.09
CA SER A 138 -11.83 -12.78 6.97
C SER A 138 -11.27 -12.94 8.39
N LYS A 139 -10.97 -14.16 8.83
CA LYS A 139 -10.30 -14.44 10.12
C LYS A 139 -8.89 -13.80 10.23
N TYR A 140 -8.23 -13.54 9.09
CA TYR A 140 -6.88 -12.94 9.03
C TYR A 140 -6.90 -11.42 8.85
N LYS A 141 -8.08 -10.79 8.75
CA LYS A 141 -8.22 -9.36 8.45
C LYS A 141 -7.42 -8.46 9.38
N GLU A 142 -7.52 -8.68 10.69
CA GLU A 142 -6.86 -7.82 11.69
C GLU A 142 -5.32 -7.95 11.61
N GLU A 143 -4.81 -9.16 11.43
CA GLU A 143 -3.38 -9.42 11.28
C GLU A 143 -2.83 -8.74 10.02
N ILE A 144 -3.49 -8.95 8.87
CA ILE A 144 -3.10 -8.33 7.59
C ILE A 144 -3.14 -6.80 7.69
N SER A 145 -4.22 -6.24 8.24
CA SER A 145 -4.37 -4.79 8.39
C SER A 145 -3.30 -4.19 9.30
N ALA A 146 -2.96 -4.86 10.40
CA ALA A 146 -1.92 -4.42 11.31
C ALA A 146 -0.53 -4.43 10.63
N PHE A 147 -0.21 -5.50 9.89
CA PHE A 147 1.04 -5.58 9.14
C PHE A 147 1.14 -4.49 8.07
N LEU A 148 0.13 -4.36 7.19
CA LEU A 148 0.15 -3.36 6.13
C LEU A 148 0.29 -1.94 6.69
N LYS A 149 -0.41 -1.62 7.78
CA LYS A 149 -0.26 -0.34 8.48
C LYS A 149 1.15 -0.13 9.02
N SER A 150 1.80 -1.17 9.56
CA SER A 150 3.16 -1.08 10.12
C SER A 150 4.21 -0.77 9.07
N ILE A 151 3.97 -1.17 7.82
CA ILE A 151 4.87 -0.93 6.68
C ILE A 151 4.46 0.28 5.82
N GLY A 152 3.46 1.06 6.26
CA GLY A 152 3.06 2.32 5.64
C GLY A 152 1.98 2.22 4.55
N TYR A 153 1.28 1.08 4.45
CA TYR A 153 0.20 0.82 3.48
C TYR A 153 -1.19 0.82 4.09
#